data_f1b0cceb73abeb01bb7a08bf622b5f78
#
_entry.id   f1b0cceb73abeb01bb7a08bf622b5f78
#
_cell.length_a   1.000
_cell.length_b   1.000
_cell.length_c   1.000
_cell.angle_alpha   90.00
_cell.angle_beta   90.00
_cell.angle_gamma   90.00
#
_symmetry.space_group_name_H-M   'P 1'
#
loop_
_entity.id
_entity.type
_entity.pdbx_description
1 polymer ?
#
loop_
_entity_poly.entity_id
_entity_poly.type
_entity_poly.pdbx_seq_one_letter_code
_entity_poly.pdbx_strand_id
1 'polypeptide(L)'
;MGFFAWQSFYPVQASDGWAVEVLHRDVAKAASLLPQADGSLLVSRELDDGRGSILKITASGDRVVLIDKLSKPDGMVAAQGGWVFSQEGGLAPVSLSRDGQVSHLFDGDSVQGLWNDGDYLYAIEDRKGNGRLMRYQWASGRLEVLRSGLTETEGLARCTDGRLLYTEKRTGKVRALADDGNDPVVVEGLRNPTFLMCDQRGLWISEDNTHRARLLRVDADGSQHTVLTFLKAPQSIVPDGKGGYLLAEGGRNRVLQLTPPPEQHTAQR
;
A
#
# COMPACT_ATOMS: atom_id res chain seq x y z
N MET A 1 -4.91 31.80 11.13
CA MET A 1 -3.77 30.90 11.34
C MET A 1 -4.06 29.72 12.29
N GLY A 2 -4.85 29.85 13.37
CA GLY A 2 -5.09 28.78 14.34
C GLY A 2 -5.77 27.49 13.83
N PHE A 3 -6.69 27.59 12.88
CA PHE A 3 -7.43 26.45 12.34
C PHE A 3 -6.55 25.47 11.54
N PHE A 4 -5.65 25.97 10.71
CA PHE A 4 -4.72 25.12 9.93
C PHE A 4 -3.65 24.47 10.80
N ALA A 5 -3.15 25.20 11.81
CA ALA A 5 -2.21 24.62 12.77
C ALA A 5 -2.86 23.48 13.57
N TRP A 6 -4.10 23.68 14.03
CA TRP A 6 -4.85 22.67 14.75
C TRP A 6 -5.09 21.39 13.93
N GLN A 7 -5.45 21.50 12.65
CA GLN A 7 -5.63 20.34 11.78
C GLN A 7 -4.33 19.55 11.54
N SER A 8 -3.18 20.24 11.47
CA SER A 8 -1.88 19.57 11.30
C SER A 8 -1.46 18.76 12.54
N PHE A 9 -1.93 19.14 13.71
CA PHE A 9 -1.58 18.50 14.99
C PHE A 9 -2.70 17.63 15.56
N TYR A 10 -3.84 17.54 14.89
CA TYR A 10 -4.94 16.73 15.40
C TYR A 10 -4.52 15.25 15.50
N PRO A 11 -4.66 14.63 16.66
CA PRO A 11 -4.22 13.25 16.85
C PRO A 11 -5.06 12.29 16.01
N VAL A 12 -4.42 11.26 15.48
CA VAL A 12 -5.13 10.12 14.89
C VAL A 12 -6.04 9.50 15.95
N GLN A 13 -7.26 9.20 15.56
CA GLN A 13 -8.25 8.54 16.39
C GLN A 13 -8.56 7.15 15.86
N ALA A 14 -8.52 6.17 16.75
CA ALA A 14 -8.95 4.82 16.47
C ALA A 14 -10.41 4.63 16.90
N SER A 15 -11.16 3.82 16.17
CA SER A 15 -12.56 3.48 16.43
C SER A 15 -12.72 2.00 16.81
N ASP A 16 -13.88 1.64 17.33
CA ASP A 16 -14.33 0.25 17.54
C ASP A 16 -13.34 -0.61 18.34
N GLY A 17 -12.72 -0.04 19.36
CA GLY A 17 -11.80 -0.75 20.25
C GLY A 17 -10.40 -0.97 19.68
N TRP A 18 -10.10 -0.46 18.49
CA TRP A 18 -8.73 -0.43 17.96
C TRP A 18 -7.84 0.48 18.79
N ALA A 19 -6.56 0.10 18.91
CA ALA A 19 -5.53 0.98 19.45
C ALA A 19 -4.52 1.35 18.36
N VAL A 20 -3.94 2.54 18.47
CA VAL A 20 -2.93 3.03 17.52
C VAL A 20 -1.81 3.72 18.27
N GLU A 21 -0.57 3.41 17.93
CA GLU A 21 0.63 4.05 18.45
C GLU A 21 1.65 4.34 17.36
N VAL A 22 2.59 5.22 17.65
CA VAL A 22 3.69 5.52 16.71
C VAL A 22 4.82 4.55 16.97
N LEU A 23 5.03 3.61 16.04
CA LEU A 23 6.11 2.64 16.13
C LEU A 23 7.45 3.26 15.70
N HIS A 24 7.49 3.93 14.55
CA HIS A 24 8.70 4.60 14.06
C HIS A 24 8.41 6.05 13.69
N ARG A 25 9.21 6.96 14.24
CA ARG A 25 9.18 8.42 13.94
C ARG A 25 10.26 8.75 12.90
N ASP A 26 10.15 9.91 12.28
CA ASP A 26 11.20 10.46 11.38
C ASP A 26 11.52 9.55 10.20
N VAL A 27 10.50 8.89 9.67
CA VAL A 27 10.55 8.11 8.42
C VAL A 27 9.96 8.97 7.31
N ALA A 28 10.80 9.80 6.70
CA ALA A 28 10.39 10.80 5.72
C ALA A 28 9.57 10.15 4.60
N LYS A 29 8.33 10.64 4.39
CA LYS A 29 7.45 10.19 3.31
C LYS A 29 7.33 8.65 3.24
N ALA A 30 7.10 8.00 4.39
CA ALA A 30 6.86 6.56 4.42
C ALA A 30 5.67 6.18 3.53
N ALA A 31 5.86 5.28 2.56
CA ALA A 31 4.83 4.84 1.63
C ALA A 31 4.60 3.34 1.72
N SER A 32 5.41 2.50 1.10
CA SER A 32 5.25 1.06 1.17
C SER A 32 6.02 0.44 2.33
N LEU A 33 5.42 -0.54 2.98
CA LEU A 33 5.99 -1.30 4.10
C LEU A 33 6.13 -2.76 3.71
N LEU A 34 7.24 -3.39 4.07
CA LEU A 34 7.44 -4.82 3.87
C LEU A 34 8.15 -5.43 5.09
N PRO A 35 7.40 -6.02 6.04
CA PRO A 35 7.98 -6.76 7.16
C PRO A 35 8.82 -7.94 6.69
N GLN A 36 9.95 -8.18 7.35
CA GLN A 36 10.89 -9.25 7.04
C GLN A 36 10.87 -10.33 8.14
N ALA A 37 11.24 -11.54 7.77
CA ALA A 37 11.27 -12.68 8.70
C ALA A 37 12.27 -12.48 9.87
N ASP A 38 13.31 -11.65 9.68
CA ASP A 38 14.29 -11.30 10.72
C ASP A 38 13.76 -10.24 11.72
N GLY A 39 12.49 -9.85 11.61
CA GLY A 39 11.86 -8.81 12.42
C GLY A 39 12.19 -7.38 11.99
N SER A 40 12.96 -7.21 10.92
CA SER A 40 13.19 -5.89 10.34
C SER A 40 12.01 -5.46 9.45
N LEU A 41 11.95 -4.17 9.13
CA LEU A 41 10.95 -3.56 8.27
C LEU A 41 11.64 -2.83 7.12
N LEU A 42 11.30 -3.15 5.88
CA LEU A 42 11.64 -2.32 4.74
C LEU A 42 10.56 -1.24 4.58
N VAL A 43 11.02 -0.01 4.33
CA VAL A 43 10.15 1.16 4.13
C VAL A 43 10.62 1.92 2.89
N SER A 44 9.72 2.14 1.93
CA SER A 44 9.99 3.08 0.86
C SER A 44 9.81 4.52 1.37
N ARG A 45 10.75 5.40 1.02
CA ARG A 45 10.65 6.84 1.28
C ARG A 45 10.35 7.57 -0.02
N GLU A 46 9.09 7.92 -0.21
CA GLU A 46 8.51 8.49 -1.41
C GLU A 46 8.91 9.97 -1.60
N LEU A 47 10.18 10.21 -1.88
CA LEU A 47 10.73 11.53 -2.18
C LEU A 47 11.01 11.64 -3.68
N ASP A 48 10.77 12.84 -4.23
CA ASP A 48 10.99 13.16 -5.64
C ASP A 48 12.47 13.34 -5.99
N ASP A 49 12.74 13.43 -7.29
CA ASP A 49 14.00 13.93 -7.87
C ASP A 49 15.25 13.19 -7.40
N GLY A 50 15.20 11.87 -7.32
CA GLY A 50 16.33 11.05 -6.92
C GLY A 50 16.64 11.10 -5.42
N ARG A 51 15.79 11.69 -4.59
CA ARG A 51 15.94 11.74 -3.13
C ARG A 51 15.26 10.56 -2.42
N GLY A 52 14.45 9.81 -3.15
CA GLY A 52 13.77 8.61 -2.64
C GLY A 52 14.77 7.48 -2.33
N SER A 53 14.34 6.58 -1.48
CA SER A 53 15.17 5.45 -1.05
C SER A 53 14.35 4.33 -0.44
N ILE A 54 14.93 3.14 -0.36
CA ILE A 54 14.43 2.04 0.45
C ILE A 54 15.27 1.95 1.72
N LEU A 55 14.61 2.09 2.85
CA LEU A 55 15.19 2.06 4.18
C LEU A 55 14.88 0.71 4.84
N LYS A 56 15.89 0.06 5.44
CA LYS A 56 15.70 -1.03 6.37
C LYS A 56 15.75 -0.49 7.80
N ILE A 57 14.73 -0.78 8.59
CA ILE A 57 14.70 -0.55 10.04
C ILE A 57 14.86 -1.92 10.69
N THR A 58 15.94 -2.14 11.42
CA THR A 58 16.21 -3.43 12.10
C THR A 58 15.26 -3.64 13.28
N ALA A 59 15.20 -4.84 13.81
CA ALA A 59 14.44 -5.15 15.03
C ALA A 59 14.94 -4.35 16.26
N SER A 60 16.23 -3.90 16.28
CA SER A 60 16.78 -2.99 17.29
C SER A 60 16.43 -1.53 17.07
N GLY A 61 15.87 -1.18 15.89
CA GLY A 61 15.55 0.20 15.50
C GLY A 61 16.62 0.92 14.70
N ASP A 62 17.76 0.26 14.43
CA ASP A 62 18.82 0.83 13.57
C ASP A 62 18.32 1.00 12.14
N ARG A 63 18.84 2.02 11.45
CA ARG A 63 18.38 2.40 10.12
C ARG A 63 19.49 2.30 9.10
N VAL A 64 19.25 1.55 8.03
CA VAL A 64 20.20 1.38 6.93
C VAL A 64 19.49 1.68 5.61
N VAL A 65 20.04 2.56 4.79
CA VAL A 65 19.56 2.78 3.42
C VAL A 65 20.09 1.64 2.55
N LEU A 66 19.20 0.86 1.97
CA LEU A 66 19.55 -0.27 1.09
C LEU A 66 19.70 0.19 -0.36
N ILE A 67 18.81 1.07 -0.83
CA ILE A 67 18.82 1.62 -2.18
C ILE A 67 18.52 3.10 -2.07
N ASP A 68 19.29 3.92 -2.74
CA ASP A 68 19.12 5.39 -2.82
C ASP A 68 18.89 5.87 -4.25
N LYS A 69 18.77 7.18 -4.42
CA LYS A 69 18.61 7.87 -5.71
C LYS A 69 17.39 7.41 -6.52
N LEU A 70 16.33 7.00 -5.81
CA LEU A 70 15.07 6.66 -6.42
C LEU A 70 14.19 7.92 -6.55
N SER A 71 13.27 7.90 -7.50
CA SER A 71 12.27 8.96 -7.67
C SER A 71 10.90 8.43 -7.31
N LYS A 72 10.38 8.87 -6.15
CA LYS A 72 9.10 8.42 -5.58
C LYS A 72 8.97 6.88 -5.54
N PRO A 73 9.86 6.15 -4.83
CA PRO A 73 9.66 4.71 -4.67
C PRO A 73 8.40 4.47 -3.85
N ASP A 74 7.44 3.76 -4.43
CA ASP A 74 6.12 3.58 -3.82
C ASP A 74 5.80 2.11 -3.57
N GLY A 75 5.51 1.31 -4.59
CA GLY A 75 5.17 -0.10 -4.40
C GLY A 75 6.34 -0.97 -3.93
N MET A 76 6.07 -1.87 -2.97
CA MET A 76 6.97 -2.96 -2.61
C MET A 76 6.20 -4.25 -2.34
N VAL A 77 6.75 -5.39 -2.78
CA VAL A 77 6.18 -6.71 -2.52
C VAL A 77 7.27 -7.78 -2.45
N ALA A 78 7.10 -8.77 -1.58
CA ALA A 78 7.97 -9.94 -1.54
C ALA A 78 7.79 -10.80 -2.78
N ALA A 79 8.88 -11.20 -3.43
CA ALA A 79 8.87 -12.04 -4.63
C ALA A 79 10.20 -12.74 -4.84
N GLN A 80 10.18 -13.97 -5.35
CA GLN A 80 11.34 -14.73 -5.85
C GLN A 80 12.54 -14.81 -4.89
N GLY A 81 12.27 -14.95 -3.60
CA GLY A 81 13.31 -14.99 -2.57
C GLY A 81 13.95 -13.64 -2.23
N GLY A 82 13.38 -12.56 -2.75
CA GLY A 82 13.75 -11.16 -2.49
C GLY A 82 12.50 -10.28 -2.41
N TRP A 83 12.59 -9.09 -2.96
CA TRP A 83 11.48 -8.14 -3.01
C TRP A 83 11.57 -7.26 -4.25
N VAL A 84 10.39 -6.93 -4.79
CA VAL A 84 10.24 -6.02 -5.94
C VAL A 84 9.87 -4.65 -5.43
N PHE A 85 10.34 -3.62 -6.13
CA PHE A 85 9.95 -2.24 -5.91
C PHE A 85 9.68 -1.50 -7.21
N SER A 86 8.85 -0.48 -7.11
CA SER A 86 8.50 0.41 -8.22
C SER A 86 8.80 1.87 -7.88
N GLN A 87 8.72 2.74 -8.86
CA GLN A 87 8.87 4.18 -8.74
C GLN A 87 7.72 4.89 -9.45
N GLU A 88 7.07 5.83 -8.79
CA GLU A 88 6.01 6.68 -9.34
C GLU A 88 6.59 7.89 -10.11
N GLY A 89 7.87 8.19 -9.94
CA GLY A 89 8.53 9.38 -10.55
C GLY A 89 8.70 9.31 -12.06
N GLY A 90 7.66 8.98 -12.83
CA GLY A 90 7.66 8.89 -14.29
C GLY A 90 8.06 7.52 -14.81
N LEU A 91 8.62 7.46 -16.04
CA LEU A 91 9.10 6.22 -16.62
C LEU A 91 10.33 5.70 -15.86
N ALA A 92 10.17 4.56 -15.22
CA ALA A 92 11.21 3.98 -14.37
C ALA A 92 11.13 2.44 -14.37
N PRO A 93 12.24 1.74 -14.04
CA PRO A 93 12.22 0.30 -13.93
C PRO A 93 11.44 -0.16 -12.70
N VAL A 94 10.61 -1.20 -12.89
CA VAL A 94 10.20 -2.11 -11.82
C VAL A 94 11.33 -3.12 -11.63
N SER A 95 11.85 -3.23 -10.43
CA SER A 95 13.10 -3.93 -10.14
C SER A 95 12.96 -4.95 -9.03
N LEU A 96 13.67 -6.08 -9.15
CA LEU A 96 13.83 -7.10 -8.12
C LEU A 96 15.15 -6.88 -7.38
N SER A 97 15.08 -6.77 -6.06
CA SER A 97 16.24 -6.80 -5.16
C SER A 97 16.32 -8.17 -4.48
N ARG A 98 17.44 -8.88 -4.69
CA ARG A 98 17.72 -10.18 -4.07
C ARG A 98 19.21 -10.31 -3.78
N ASP A 99 19.57 -10.73 -2.59
CA ASP A 99 20.97 -10.93 -2.14
C ASP A 99 21.85 -9.69 -2.36
N GLY A 100 21.29 -8.49 -2.17
CA GLY A 100 21.97 -7.21 -2.38
C GLY A 100 22.17 -6.80 -3.84
N GLN A 101 21.67 -7.60 -4.78
CA GLN A 101 21.69 -7.29 -6.21
C GLN A 101 20.33 -6.76 -6.67
N VAL A 102 20.33 -5.75 -7.54
CA VAL A 102 19.13 -5.19 -8.15
C VAL A 102 19.08 -5.57 -9.62
N SER A 103 17.99 -6.20 -10.03
CA SER A 103 17.74 -6.60 -11.42
C SER A 103 16.52 -5.88 -11.97
N HIS A 104 16.64 -5.32 -13.17
CA HIS A 104 15.55 -4.74 -13.92
C HIS A 104 14.62 -5.85 -14.45
N LEU A 105 13.31 -5.69 -14.26
CA LEU A 105 12.30 -6.60 -14.78
C LEU A 105 11.64 -6.05 -16.04
N PHE A 106 11.05 -4.87 -15.92
CA PHE A 106 10.41 -4.15 -17.04
C PHE A 106 10.26 -2.66 -16.69
N ASP A 107 9.99 -1.82 -17.68
CA ASP A 107 9.72 -0.41 -17.50
C ASP A 107 8.21 -0.15 -17.35
N GLY A 108 7.87 0.72 -16.40
CA GLY A 108 6.52 1.25 -16.21
C GLY A 108 6.55 2.76 -15.98
N ASP A 109 5.44 3.42 -16.24
CA ASP A 109 5.32 4.86 -16.06
C ASP A 109 4.41 5.16 -14.85
N SER A 110 5.01 5.72 -13.80
CA SER A 110 4.31 6.04 -12.56
C SER A 110 3.69 4.79 -11.89
N VAL A 111 4.46 3.71 -11.76
CA VAL A 111 4.00 2.47 -11.14
C VAL A 111 3.93 2.62 -9.63
N GLN A 112 2.73 2.46 -9.07
CA GLN A 112 2.49 2.51 -7.63
C GLN A 112 2.22 1.13 -7.03
N GLY A 113 1.06 0.54 -7.27
CA GLY A 113 0.67 -0.73 -6.67
C GLY A 113 1.40 -1.92 -7.28
N LEU A 114 1.90 -2.80 -6.42
CA LEU A 114 2.47 -4.10 -6.79
C LEU A 114 1.77 -5.22 -6.01
N TRP A 115 1.56 -6.34 -6.68
CA TRP A 115 1.08 -7.56 -6.04
C TRP A 115 1.69 -8.81 -6.70
N ASN A 116 2.05 -9.84 -5.92
CA ASN A 116 2.72 -11.05 -6.41
C ASN A 116 1.99 -12.31 -5.93
N ASP A 117 1.69 -13.24 -6.85
CA ASP A 117 1.08 -14.54 -6.52
C ASP A 117 2.04 -15.74 -6.60
N GLY A 118 3.30 -15.46 -6.92
CA GLY A 118 4.32 -16.49 -7.10
C GLY A 118 4.57 -16.81 -8.57
N ASP A 119 3.54 -16.92 -9.39
CA ASP A 119 3.65 -17.14 -10.84
C ASP A 119 3.74 -15.81 -11.62
N TYR A 120 3.07 -14.78 -11.09
CA TYR A 120 2.97 -13.47 -11.72
C TYR A 120 3.22 -12.34 -10.73
N LEU A 121 3.85 -11.29 -11.24
CA LEU A 121 3.88 -9.97 -10.62
C LEU A 121 2.88 -9.08 -11.35
N TYR A 122 1.98 -8.47 -10.59
CA TYR A 122 1.04 -7.46 -11.08
C TYR A 122 1.53 -6.08 -10.71
N ALA A 123 1.35 -5.13 -11.62
CA ALA A 123 1.75 -3.74 -11.44
C ALA A 123 0.69 -2.79 -12.02
N ILE A 124 0.43 -1.69 -11.34
CA ILE A 124 -0.56 -0.70 -11.79
C ILE A 124 0.06 0.69 -11.85
N GLU A 125 -0.26 1.43 -12.92
CA GLU A 125 0.23 2.79 -13.18
C GLU A 125 -0.78 3.84 -12.73
N ASP A 126 -0.32 4.83 -11.95
CA ASP A 126 -1.10 6.04 -11.63
C ASP A 126 -0.92 7.10 -12.70
N ARG A 127 -1.78 7.05 -13.70
CA ARG A 127 -1.77 8.01 -14.83
C ARG A 127 -3.19 8.47 -15.17
N LYS A 128 -3.29 9.70 -15.66
CA LYS A 128 -4.59 10.27 -16.09
C LYS A 128 -4.96 9.77 -17.48
N GLY A 129 -5.86 8.78 -17.56
CA GLY A 129 -6.44 8.25 -18.80
C GLY A 129 -5.51 7.36 -19.62
N ASN A 130 -4.28 7.14 -19.19
CA ASN A 130 -3.29 6.30 -19.87
C ASN A 130 -2.67 5.24 -18.97
N GLY A 131 -3.19 5.06 -17.75
CA GLY A 131 -2.71 4.06 -16.81
C GLY A 131 -2.93 2.64 -17.32
N ARG A 132 -2.04 1.74 -16.96
CA ARG A 132 -2.11 0.32 -17.30
C ARG A 132 -2.12 -0.54 -16.03
N LEU A 133 -2.87 -1.63 -16.05
CA LEU A 133 -2.67 -2.76 -15.17
C LEU A 133 -1.97 -3.85 -15.96
N MET A 134 -0.81 -4.24 -15.47
CA MET A 134 0.11 -5.15 -16.16
C MET A 134 0.35 -6.41 -15.33
N ARG A 135 0.72 -7.48 -16.03
CA ARG A 135 1.09 -8.77 -15.44
C ARG A 135 2.41 -9.24 -16.04
N TYR A 136 3.41 -9.46 -15.19
CA TYR A 136 4.72 -10.01 -15.59
C TYR A 136 4.81 -11.47 -15.14
N GLN A 137 5.08 -12.37 -16.06
CA GLN A 137 5.21 -13.80 -15.79
C GLN A 137 6.65 -14.15 -15.43
N TRP A 138 6.85 -14.66 -14.22
CA TRP A 138 8.19 -14.99 -13.73
C TRP A 138 8.92 -16.03 -14.58
N ALA A 139 8.23 -17.09 -15.02
CA ALA A 139 8.85 -18.19 -15.75
C ALA A 139 9.38 -17.78 -17.14
N SER A 140 8.76 -16.82 -17.81
CA SER A 140 9.10 -16.45 -19.20
C SER A 140 9.65 -15.03 -19.33
N GLY A 141 9.53 -14.19 -18.32
CA GLY A 141 9.84 -12.76 -18.41
C GLY A 141 8.85 -11.96 -19.28
N ARG A 142 7.71 -12.55 -19.65
CA ARG A 142 6.72 -11.90 -20.51
C ARG A 142 5.90 -10.90 -19.72
N LEU A 143 5.82 -9.66 -20.22
CA LEU A 143 4.93 -8.62 -19.74
C LEU A 143 3.66 -8.56 -20.59
N GLU A 144 2.51 -8.52 -19.96
CA GLU A 144 1.19 -8.42 -20.57
C GLU A 144 0.41 -7.26 -19.98
N VAL A 145 -0.29 -6.49 -20.81
CA VAL A 145 -1.20 -5.43 -20.38
C VAL A 145 -2.61 -6.02 -20.27
N LEU A 146 -3.13 -6.06 -19.04
CA LEU A 146 -4.47 -6.58 -18.75
C LEU A 146 -5.55 -5.51 -18.93
N ARG A 147 -5.23 -4.26 -18.59
CA ARG A 147 -6.08 -3.07 -18.80
C ARG A 147 -5.24 -1.89 -19.24
N SER A 148 -5.86 -1.03 -20.04
CA SER A 148 -5.31 0.26 -20.48
C SER A 148 -6.34 1.36 -20.35
N GLY A 149 -5.91 2.62 -20.44
CA GLY A 149 -6.81 3.77 -20.34
C GLY A 149 -7.31 4.01 -18.92
N LEU A 150 -6.67 3.44 -17.91
CA LEU A 150 -7.03 3.63 -16.50
C LEU A 150 -6.70 5.06 -16.06
N THR A 151 -7.41 5.55 -15.06
CA THR A 151 -7.25 6.91 -14.56
C THR A 151 -7.06 6.92 -13.04
N GLU A 152 -5.88 7.40 -12.62
CA GLU A 152 -5.53 7.57 -11.21
C GLU A 152 -5.82 6.29 -10.39
N THR A 153 -5.17 5.21 -10.80
CA THR A 153 -5.23 3.88 -10.16
C THR A 153 -3.95 3.63 -9.38
N GLU A 154 -4.04 3.38 -8.08
CA GLU A 154 -2.87 3.27 -7.20
C GLU A 154 -2.78 1.91 -6.51
N GLY A 155 -3.80 1.53 -5.76
CA GLY A 155 -3.80 0.32 -4.94
C GLY A 155 -4.10 -0.94 -5.73
N LEU A 156 -3.44 -2.04 -5.36
CA LEU A 156 -3.63 -3.36 -5.96
C LEU A 156 -3.53 -4.43 -4.87
N ALA A 157 -4.53 -5.30 -4.76
CA ALA A 157 -4.52 -6.42 -3.83
C ALA A 157 -5.35 -7.59 -4.34
N ARG A 158 -4.93 -8.83 -4.03
CA ARG A 158 -5.76 -10.01 -4.21
C ARG A 158 -6.39 -10.39 -2.88
N CYS A 159 -7.69 -10.60 -2.87
CA CYS A 159 -8.43 -11.01 -1.69
C CYS A 159 -8.49 -12.52 -1.55
N THR A 160 -8.93 -13.00 -0.38
CA THR A 160 -9.01 -14.42 -0.05
C THR A 160 -10.00 -15.20 -0.93
N ASP A 161 -10.95 -14.50 -1.55
CA ASP A 161 -11.90 -15.05 -2.54
C ASP A 161 -11.30 -15.16 -3.96
N GLY A 162 -10.02 -14.82 -4.12
CA GLY A 162 -9.28 -14.90 -5.37
C GLY A 162 -9.41 -13.67 -6.28
N ARG A 163 -10.27 -12.70 -5.98
CA ARG A 163 -10.41 -11.49 -6.80
C ARG A 163 -9.17 -10.60 -6.67
N LEU A 164 -8.66 -10.13 -7.81
CA LEU A 164 -7.67 -9.06 -7.86
C LEU A 164 -8.40 -7.72 -7.92
N LEU A 165 -8.17 -6.89 -6.92
CA LEU A 165 -8.84 -5.59 -6.76
C LEU A 165 -7.86 -4.45 -7.06
N TYR A 166 -8.39 -3.34 -7.59
CA TYR A 166 -7.64 -2.10 -7.78
C TYR A 166 -8.47 -0.86 -7.46
N THR A 167 -7.79 0.21 -7.06
CA THR A 167 -8.46 1.49 -6.75
C THR A 167 -8.62 2.36 -8.00
N GLU A 168 -9.71 3.13 -8.03
CA GLU A 168 -9.87 4.32 -8.87
C GLU A 168 -9.98 5.54 -7.96
N LYS A 169 -8.88 6.23 -7.73
CA LYS A 169 -8.77 7.33 -6.77
C LYS A 169 -9.78 8.43 -7.04
N ARG A 170 -9.84 8.90 -8.27
CA ARG A 170 -10.70 10.02 -8.66
C ARG A 170 -12.19 9.72 -8.54
N THR A 171 -12.62 8.50 -8.81
CA THR A 171 -14.04 8.11 -8.77
C THR A 171 -14.47 7.60 -7.42
N GLY A 172 -13.53 7.41 -6.48
CA GLY A 172 -13.79 6.90 -5.15
C GLY A 172 -14.28 5.47 -5.14
N LYS A 173 -13.68 4.62 -5.99
CA LYS A 173 -14.12 3.22 -6.18
C LYS A 173 -12.97 2.24 -6.03
N VAL A 174 -13.35 1.00 -5.69
CA VAL A 174 -12.52 -0.18 -5.85
C VAL A 174 -13.22 -1.10 -6.84
N ARG A 175 -12.47 -1.61 -7.81
CA ARG A 175 -12.96 -2.55 -8.81
C ARG A 175 -12.30 -3.91 -8.68
N ALA A 176 -12.97 -4.95 -9.13
CA ALA A 176 -12.40 -6.26 -9.33
C ALA A 176 -12.03 -6.46 -10.80
N LEU A 177 -10.81 -6.93 -11.05
CA LEU A 177 -10.39 -7.32 -12.39
C LEU A 177 -11.23 -8.54 -12.83
N ALA A 178 -11.90 -8.44 -13.98
CA ALA A 178 -12.71 -9.51 -14.59
C ALA A 178 -12.18 -9.90 -15.97
N ASP A 179 -12.26 -11.17 -16.32
CA ASP A 179 -11.72 -11.69 -17.59
C ASP A 179 -12.42 -11.11 -18.82
N ASP A 180 -13.70 -10.72 -18.68
CA ASP A 180 -14.52 -10.14 -19.76
C ASP A 180 -14.24 -8.63 -19.99
N GLY A 181 -13.38 -8.01 -19.17
CA GLY A 181 -13.07 -6.59 -19.23
C GLY A 181 -14.09 -5.65 -18.57
N ASN A 182 -15.20 -6.19 -18.06
CA ASN A 182 -16.24 -5.40 -17.38
C ASN A 182 -15.99 -5.34 -15.87
N ASP A 183 -14.88 -4.81 -15.45
CA ASP A 183 -14.44 -4.79 -14.06
C ASP A 183 -15.52 -4.22 -13.11
N PRO A 184 -16.23 -5.06 -12.34
CA PRO A 184 -17.32 -4.61 -11.49
C PRO A 184 -16.82 -3.75 -10.33
N VAL A 185 -17.61 -2.76 -9.94
CA VAL A 185 -17.39 -2.00 -8.70
C VAL A 185 -17.72 -2.89 -7.50
N VAL A 186 -16.77 -3.00 -6.58
CA VAL A 186 -16.94 -3.79 -5.34
C VAL A 186 -17.08 -2.90 -4.10
N VAL A 187 -16.51 -1.69 -4.13
CA VAL A 187 -16.68 -0.67 -3.10
C VAL A 187 -16.78 0.70 -3.76
N GLU A 188 -17.65 1.55 -3.25
CA GLU A 188 -17.80 2.95 -3.70
C GLU A 188 -18.04 3.91 -2.54
N GLY A 189 -18.09 5.21 -2.83
CA GLY A 189 -18.26 6.25 -1.82
C GLY A 189 -16.99 6.57 -1.04
N LEU A 190 -15.83 6.17 -1.56
CA LEU A 190 -14.52 6.41 -0.97
C LEU A 190 -14.00 7.81 -1.31
N ARG A 191 -13.04 8.31 -0.51
CA ARG A 191 -12.41 9.63 -0.69
C ARG A 191 -10.96 9.47 -1.11
N ASN A 192 -10.70 9.49 -2.42
CA ASN A 192 -9.36 9.25 -2.97
C ASN A 192 -8.72 7.96 -2.42
N PRO A 193 -9.30 6.77 -2.66
CA PRO A 193 -8.70 5.51 -2.22
C PRO A 193 -7.34 5.30 -2.90
N THR A 194 -6.35 4.91 -2.13
CA THR A 194 -4.97 4.69 -2.56
C THR A 194 -4.60 3.22 -2.39
N PHE A 195 -4.05 2.84 -1.27
CA PHE A 195 -3.58 1.47 -1.04
C PHE A 195 -4.69 0.49 -0.64
N LEU A 196 -4.51 -0.74 -1.07
CA LEU A 196 -5.35 -1.89 -0.73
C LEU A 196 -4.54 -2.99 -0.06
N MET A 197 -5.16 -3.69 0.86
CA MET A 197 -4.69 -4.96 1.39
C MET A 197 -5.90 -5.82 1.73
N CYS A 198 -5.82 -7.13 1.46
CA CYS A 198 -6.84 -8.08 1.87
C CYS A 198 -6.26 -9.12 2.82
N ASP A 199 -7.02 -9.45 3.85
CA ASP A 199 -6.75 -10.54 4.76
C ASP A 199 -8.05 -11.23 5.22
N GLN A 200 -7.98 -12.04 6.26
CA GLN A 200 -9.15 -12.72 6.81
C GLN A 200 -10.15 -11.78 7.50
N ARG A 201 -9.73 -10.56 7.86
CA ARG A 201 -10.60 -9.53 8.47
C ARG A 201 -11.34 -8.70 7.43
N GLY A 202 -10.97 -8.81 6.14
CA GLY A 202 -11.62 -8.11 5.04
C GLY A 202 -10.67 -7.33 4.14
N LEU A 203 -11.24 -6.38 3.41
CA LEU A 203 -10.51 -5.46 2.54
C LEU A 203 -10.19 -4.18 3.30
N TRP A 204 -8.90 -3.85 3.37
CA TRP A 204 -8.37 -2.63 3.95
C TRP A 204 -8.12 -1.60 2.87
N ILE A 205 -8.53 -0.35 3.12
CA ILE A 205 -8.43 0.74 2.15
C ILE A 205 -7.87 1.97 2.86
N SER A 206 -6.73 2.48 2.39
CA SER A 206 -6.24 3.80 2.77
C SER A 206 -6.86 4.86 1.87
N GLU A 207 -7.29 5.98 2.45
CA GLU A 207 -7.78 7.16 1.72
C GLU A 207 -6.76 8.29 1.80
N ASP A 208 -6.42 8.91 0.68
CA ASP A 208 -5.55 10.10 0.64
C ASP A 208 -6.38 11.37 0.64
N ASN A 209 -6.75 11.82 1.82
CA ASN A 209 -7.35 13.13 2.00
C ASN A 209 -6.54 13.92 3.02
N THR A 210 -6.13 15.12 2.67
CA THR A 210 -5.28 15.94 3.55
C THR A 210 -5.95 16.19 4.91
N HIS A 211 -5.29 15.78 6.00
CA HIS A 211 -5.68 15.97 7.41
C HIS A 211 -6.98 15.31 7.88
N ARG A 212 -7.73 14.67 6.98
CA ARG A 212 -8.99 13.95 7.29
C ARG A 212 -9.06 12.60 6.62
N ALA A 213 -7.92 12.07 6.24
CA ALA A 213 -7.82 10.75 5.66
C ALA A 213 -8.24 9.67 6.66
N ARG A 214 -8.78 8.59 6.13
CA ARG A 214 -9.24 7.45 6.91
C ARG A 214 -8.51 6.19 6.50
N LEU A 215 -8.41 5.26 7.42
CA LEU A 215 -8.20 3.84 7.14
C LEU A 215 -9.55 3.15 7.32
N LEU A 216 -10.01 2.48 6.28
CA LEU A 216 -11.26 1.73 6.25
C LEU A 216 -10.98 0.23 6.22
N ARG A 217 -11.91 -0.54 6.77
CA ARG A 217 -12.03 -1.97 6.58
C ARG A 217 -13.42 -2.28 6.02
N VAL A 218 -13.48 -3.12 5.01
CA VAL A 218 -14.73 -3.58 4.39
C VAL A 218 -14.86 -5.07 4.65
N ASP A 219 -15.92 -5.47 5.33
CA ASP A 219 -16.20 -6.85 5.67
C ASP A 219 -16.73 -7.64 4.43
N ALA A 220 -16.84 -8.95 4.55
CA ALA A 220 -17.29 -9.82 3.46
C ALA A 220 -18.72 -9.52 2.99
N ASP A 221 -19.57 -8.95 3.85
CA ASP A 221 -20.95 -8.52 3.53
C ASP A 221 -21.01 -7.12 2.88
N GLY A 222 -19.85 -6.46 2.68
CA GLY A 222 -19.75 -5.11 2.12
C GLY A 222 -19.87 -3.98 3.16
N SER A 223 -20.04 -4.28 4.44
CA SER A 223 -20.11 -3.27 5.50
C SER A 223 -18.77 -2.53 5.63
N GLN A 224 -18.82 -1.20 5.61
CA GLN A 224 -17.63 -0.34 5.70
C GLN A 224 -17.44 0.17 7.13
N HIS A 225 -16.28 -0.09 7.70
CA HIS A 225 -15.89 0.36 9.03
C HIS A 225 -14.71 1.33 8.96
N THR A 226 -14.83 2.48 9.60
CA THR A 226 -13.71 3.40 9.75
C THR A 226 -12.87 2.95 10.95
N VAL A 227 -11.65 2.50 10.70
CA VAL A 227 -10.71 2.04 11.74
C VAL A 227 -9.92 3.19 12.32
N LEU A 228 -9.36 4.06 11.48
CA LEU A 228 -8.66 5.28 11.88
C LEU A 228 -9.19 6.51 11.16
N THR A 229 -9.17 7.66 11.86
CA THR A 229 -9.49 8.98 11.31
C THR A 229 -8.35 9.97 11.56
N PHE A 230 -8.41 11.13 10.89
CA PHE A 230 -7.44 12.22 11.01
C PHE A 230 -6.02 11.82 10.63
N LEU A 231 -5.90 10.85 9.73
CA LEU A 231 -4.63 10.52 9.09
C LEU A 231 -4.21 11.62 8.10
N LYS A 232 -2.92 11.66 7.76
CA LYS A 232 -2.37 12.54 6.74
C LYS A 232 -1.58 11.70 5.74
N ALA A 233 -2.09 11.59 4.52
CA ALA A 233 -1.53 10.74 3.47
C ALA A 233 -1.14 9.34 4.02
N PRO A 234 -2.11 8.56 4.52
CA PRO A 234 -1.87 7.16 4.84
C PRO A 234 -1.61 6.40 3.55
N GLN A 235 -0.66 5.50 3.60
CA GLN A 235 -0.20 4.71 2.48
C GLN A 235 -0.45 3.21 2.75
N SER A 236 0.53 2.35 2.53
CA SER A 236 0.35 0.92 2.71
C SER A 236 0.03 0.53 4.16
N ILE A 237 -0.87 -0.44 4.30
CA ILE A 237 -1.11 -1.19 5.53
C ILE A 237 -0.68 -2.65 5.30
N VAL A 238 0.01 -3.24 6.27
CA VAL A 238 0.47 -4.63 6.21
C VAL A 238 0.33 -5.30 7.58
N PRO A 239 0.10 -6.62 7.66
CA PRO A 239 0.15 -7.36 8.93
C PRO A 239 1.54 -7.24 9.58
N ASP A 240 1.57 -7.11 10.91
CA ASP A 240 2.83 -7.04 11.69
C ASP A 240 3.41 -8.42 12.05
N GLY A 241 2.73 -9.51 11.67
CA GLY A 241 3.09 -10.89 12.02
C GLY A 241 2.79 -11.27 13.48
N LYS A 242 2.18 -10.39 14.27
CA LYS A 242 1.84 -10.57 15.69
C LYS A 242 0.34 -10.40 15.98
N GLY A 243 -0.48 -10.36 14.93
CA GLY A 243 -1.94 -10.19 15.01
C GLY A 243 -2.42 -8.74 14.90
N GLY A 244 -1.50 -7.79 14.78
CA GLY A 244 -1.76 -6.38 14.49
C GLY A 244 -1.33 -5.97 13.09
N TYR A 245 -1.21 -4.67 12.87
CA TYR A 245 -0.87 -4.10 11.56
C TYR A 245 0.12 -2.95 11.68
N LEU A 246 0.87 -2.71 10.62
CA LEU A 246 1.67 -1.52 10.42
C LEU A 246 1.05 -0.67 9.32
N LEU A 247 0.99 0.64 9.53
CA LEU A 247 0.48 1.61 8.56
C LEU A 247 1.52 2.71 8.33
N ALA A 248 1.89 2.93 7.08
CA ALA A 248 2.70 4.08 6.71
C ALA A 248 1.84 5.35 6.71
N GLU A 249 2.27 6.39 7.41
CA GLU A 249 1.66 7.72 7.38
C GLU A 249 2.65 8.74 6.83
N GLY A 250 2.75 8.80 5.50
CA GLY A 250 3.73 9.60 4.77
C GLY A 250 3.65 11.09 5.07
N GLY A 251 2.44 11.62 5.24
CA GLY A 251 2.24 13.04 5.55
C GLY A 251 2.70 13.48 6.94
N ARG A 252 2.97 12.54 7.86
CA ARG A 252 3.55 12.80 9.19
C ARG A 252 4.88 12.08 9.40
N ASN A 253 5.49 11.55 8.33
CA ASN A 253 6.82 10.95 8.35
C ASN A 253 6.98 9.87 9.42
N ARG A 254 6.02 8.93 9.49
CA ARG A 254 6.02 7.91 10.54
C ARG A 254 5.37 6.60 10.09
N VAL A 255 5.65 5.55 10.85
CA VAL A 255 4.95 4.27 10.80
C VAL A 255 4.15 4.10 12.07
N LEU A 256 2.88 3.76 11.92
CA LEU A 256 1.95 3.47 13.01
C LEU A 256 1.85 1.96 13.20
N GLN A 257 1.68 1.53 14.45
CA GLN A 257 1.25 0.19 14.82
C GLN A 257 -0.22 0.23 15.24
N LEU A 258 -1.01 -0.70 14.71
CA LEU A 258 -2.42 -0.86 15.03
C LEU A 258 -2.61 -2.20 15.74
N THR A 259 -3.30 -2.14 16.88
CA THR A 259 -3.69 -3.34 17.63
C THR A 259 -5.20 -3.51 17.52
N PRO A 260 -5.70 -4.66 17.06
CA PRO A 260 -7.12 -4.92 16.98
C PRO A 260 -7.72 -5.05 18.39
N PRO A 261 -9.06 -4.83 18.53
CA PRO A 261 -9.75 -5.16 19.77
C PRO A 261 -9.57 -6.65 20.11
N PRO A 262 -9.57 -7.01 21.40
CA PRO A 262 -9.56 -8.41 21.81
C PRO A 262 -10.70 -9.18 21.14
N GLU A 263 -10.43 -10.38 20.65
CA GLU A 263 -11.49 -11.23 20.10
C GLU A 263 -12.53 -11.51 21.19
N GLN A 264 -13.75 -11.04 20.98
CA GLN A 264 -14.85 -11.41 21.83
C GLN A 264 -15.15 -12.89 21.56
N HIS A 265 -14.71 -13.78 22.44
CA HIS A 265 -15.20 -15.13 22.46
C HIS A 265 -16.72 -15.06 22.69
N THR A 266 -17.49 -15.10 21.62
CA THR A 266 -18.92 -15.40 21.72
C THR A 266 -19.00 -16.81 22.29
N ALA A 267 -19.17 -16.89 23.62
CA ALA A 267 -19.55 -18.13 24.28
C ALA A 267 -20.84 -18.60 23.59
N GLN A 268 -20.74 -19.63 22.77
CA GLN A 268 -21.90 -20.35 22.26
C GLN A 268 -22.65 -20.86 23.50
N ARG A 269 -23.82 -20.28 23.76
CA ARG A 269 -24.80 -20.83 24.70
C ARG A 269 -25.72 -21.79 23.98
#